data_634152f3d5a13ec37eb579db21b357a3
#
_entry.id   634152f3d5a13ec37eb579db21b357a3
#
_cell.length_a   1.000
_cell.length_b   1.000
_cell.length_c   1.000
_cell.angle_alpha   90.00
_cell.angle_beta   90.00
_cell.angle_gamma   90.00
#
_symmetry.space_group_name_H-M   'P 1'
#
loop_
_entity.id
_entity.type
_entity.pdbx_description
1 polymer ?
#
loop_
_entity_poly.entity_id
_entity_poly.type
_entity_poly.pdbx_seq_one_letter_code
_entity_poly.pdbx_strand_id
1 'polypeptide(L)'
;MNIAAQENPIQITTTEIAETKKEATKPYDSLKNFLGKNVYEYIGQELYLKGKHEKLREYGYADFHIDYEKSTSPTNASNVYKCCNKYYSKYTSLEGKYFNVIAVHEDSEGEIYLELKEKESEDIIYFKYSTTYEDSFPFIVVGFFKKRKDSLINQEFVFKNNILKGSTDNETGNVVKTVPNQIWKCTDLTIEQKYYKLALVIKNAFGETTTISYNSVFGEYSKGRVYTKKEANNNKQRFGKTDWLTILSSKVKVGFTKEMVLLSWGKPDKVNTSSYKDQWVYGSQYLYFKDGEMKSFN
;
A
#
# COMPACT_ATOMS: atom_id res chain seq x y z
N MET A 1 29.76 -4.07 18.30
CA MET A 1 28.94 -4.93 17.43
C MET A 1 27.50 -4.72 17.85
N ASN A 2 26.77 -3.85 17.17
CA ASN A 2 25.31 -3.70 17.39
C ASN A 2 24.62 -4.75 16.53
N ILE A 3 24.15 -5.80 17.16
CA ILE A 3 23.20 -6.72 16.53
C ILE A 3 21.88 -5.97 16.48
N ALA A 4 21.54 -5.44 15.29
CA ALA A 4 20.20 -4.94 15.06
C ALA A 4 19.25 -6.15 15.21
N ALA A 5 18.40 -6.12 16.23
CA ALA A 5 17.37 -7.13 16.39
C ALA A 5 16.52 -7.14 15.12
N GLN A 6 16.48 -8.26 14.44
CA GLN A 6 15.60 -8.49 13.30
C GLN A 6 14.16 -8.51 13.84
N GLU A 7 13.45 -7.41 13.67
CA GLU A 7 12.04 -7.33 14.03
C GLU A 7 11.24 -8.16 13.02
N ASN A 8 10.61 -9.23 13.50
CA ASN A 8 9.75 -10.07 12.66
C ASN A 8 8.54 -9.25 12.15
N PRO A 9 8.11 -9.44 10.91
CA PRO A 9 6.95 -8.74 10.37
C PRO A 9 5.69 -9.08 11.19
N ILE A 10 4.87 -8.06 11.47
CA ILE A 10 3.58 -8.27 12.15
C ILE A 10 2.70 -9.09 11.22
N GLN A 11 2.44 -10.31 11.61
CA GLN A 11 1.43 -11.15 10.98
C GLN A 11 0.07 -10.78 11.59
N ILE A 12 -0.92 -10.47 10.76
CA ILE A 12 -2.30 -10.46 11.23
C ILE A 12 -2.66 -11.91 11.47
N THR A 13 -2.41 -12.38 12.69
CA THR A 13 -2.79 -13.73 13.09
C THR A 13 -4.31 -13.82 13.12
N THR A 14 -4.85 -14.70 12.31
CA THR A 14 -6.16 -15.27 12.60
C THR A 14 -5.94 -16.20 13.78
N THR A 15 -6.02 -15.69 14.99
CA THR A 15 -5.99 -16.50 16.19
C THR A 15 -7.11 -17.53 16.06
N GLU A 16 -6.78 -18.81 16.19
CA GLU A 16 -7.76 -19.84 16.47
C GLU A 16 -8.42 -19.48 17.82
N ILE A 17 -9.48 -18.69 17.71
CA ILE A 17 -10.36 -18.44 18.85
C ILE A 17 -11.22 -19.67 18.95
N ALA A 18 -11.08 -20.39 20.05
CA ALA A 18 -12.01 -21.43 20.48
C ALA A 18 -13.45 -21.00 20.16
N GLU A 19 -14.27 -21.94 19.70
CA GLU A 19 -15.64 -21.81 19.24
C GLU A 19 -16.54 -21.03 20.21
N THR A 20 -16.45 -19.70 20.19
CA THR A 20 -17.50 -18.80 20.64
C THR A 20 -18.26 -18.39 19.40
N LYS A 21 -19.61 -18.48 19.46
CA LYS A 21 -20.55 -18.20 18.35
C LYS A 21 -20.00 -17.14 17.41
N LYS A 22 -19.57 -17.54 16.21
CA LYS A 22 -19.22 -16.64 15.12
C LYS A 22 -20.46 -15.85 14.77
N GLU A 23 -20.53 -14.59 15.15
CA GLU A 23 -21.35 -13.65 14.40
C GLU A 23 -20.86 -13.72 12.95
N ALA A 24 -21.77 -14.06 12.04
CA ALA A 24 -21.44 -14.23 10.63
C ALA A 24 -20.99 -12.86 10.09
N THR A 25 -19.69 -12.67 9.98
CA THR A 25 -19.15 -11.45 9.38
C THR A 25 -19.56 -11.42 7.92
N LYS A 26 -20.18 -10.32 7.49
CA LYS A 26 -20.54 -10.08 6.10
C LYS A 26 -19.26 -10.19 5.25
N PRO A 27 -19.27 -10.96 4.11
CA PRO A 27 -18.11 -11.01 3.23
C PRO A 27 -17.69 -9.61 2.78
N TYR A 28 -16.38 -9.33 2.81
CA TYR A 28 -15.85 -8.06 2.32
C TYR A 28 -15.60 -8.13 0.82
N ASP A 29 -16.40 -7.42 0.04
CA ASP A 29 -16.36 -7.52 -1.43
C ASP A 29 -15.45 -6.49 -2.10
N SER A 30 -15.04 -5.42 -1.39
CA SER A 30 -14.18 -4.40 -1.94
C SER A 30 -12.72 -4.89 -2.12
N LEU A 31 -12.04 -4.34 -3.11
CA LEU A 31 -10.58 -4.44 -3.29
C LEU A 31 -9.83 -3.25 -2.68
N LYS A 32 -10.54 -2.34 -1.99
CA LYS A 32 -10.00 -1.15 -1.34
C LYS A 32 -10.12 -1.29 0.17
N ASN A 33 -9.12 -0.82 0.89
CA ASN A 33 -9.15 -0.71 2.35
C ASN A 33 -9.95 0.50 2.81
N PHE A 34 -9.77 1.63 2.11
CA PHE A 34 -10.50 2.87 2.36
C PHE A 34 -11.64 3.02 1.35
N LEU A 35 -12.87 3.17 1.86
CA LEU A 35 -14.10 3.18 1.05
C LEU A 35 -14.64 4.58 0.75
N GLY A 36 -14.05 5.62 1.33
CA GLY A 36 -14.49 7.00 1.10
C GLY A 36 -15.98 7.17 1.46
N LYS A 37 -16.78 7.63 0.51
CA LYS A 37 -18.24 7.85 0.73
C LYS A 37 -19.04 6.57 0.92
N ASN A 38 -18.49 5.39 0.61
CA ASN A 38 -19.19 4.11 0.77
C ASN A 38 -19.04 3.55 2.20
N VAL A 39 -19.01 4.41 3.19
CA VAL A 39 -18.74 4.09 4.61
C VAL A 39 -19.66 3.01 5.19
N TYR A 40 -20.90 2.93 4.74
CA TYR A 40 -21.88 1.93 5.21
C TYR A 40 -21.49 0.48 4.86
N GLU A 41 -20.57 0.29 3.89
CA GLU A 41 -20.07 -1.04 3.57
C GLU A 41 -19.14 -1.60 4.64
N TYR A 42 -18.68 -0.78 5.59
CA TYR A 42 -17.92 -1.26 6.75
C TYR A 42 -18.78 -1.98 7.79
N ILE A 43 -20.11 -1.77 7.82
CA ILE A 43 -20.98 -2.41 8.82
C ILE A 43 -20.86 -3.93 8.75
N GLY A 44 -20.58 -4.57 9.90
CA GLY A 44 -20.32 -6.00 10.03
C GLY A 44 -18.90 -6.41 9.66
N GLN A 45 -17.99 -5.46 9.37
CA GLN A 45 -16.59 -5.74 9.11
C GLN A 45 -15.73 -5.64 10.38
N GLU A 46 -14.68 -6.44 10.39
CA GLU A 46 -13.64 -6.39 11.42
C GLU A 46 -12.49 -5.47 10.95
N LEU A 47 -12.08 -4.55 11.84
CA LEU A 47 -11.00 -3.59 11.63
C LEU A 47 -9.84 -3.90 12.56
N TYR A 48 -8.63 -3.92 12.02
CA TYR A 48 -7.38 -3.99 12.78
C TYR A 48 -6.74 -2.60 12.86
N LEU A 49 -6.50 -2.08 14.05
CA LEU A 49 -5.86 -0.78 14.24
C LEU A 49 -4.34 -0.90 14.12
N LYS A 50 -3.81 -0.29 13.06
CA LYS A 50 -2.37 -0.29 12.78
C LYS A 50 -1.60 0.44 13.87
N GLY A 51 -0.37 -0.02 14.15
CA GLY A 51 0.59 0.76 14.93
C GLY A 51 1.04 2.04 14.19
N LYS A 52 1.92 2.80 14.84
CA LYS A 52 2.51 4.03 14.31
C LYS A 52 4.03 3.99 14.38
N HIS A 53 4.68 4.64 13.42
CA HIS A 53 6.12 4.89 13.50
C HIS A 53 6.47 5.53 14.87
N GLU A 54 7.59 5.12 15.47
CA GLU A 54 7.98 5.50 16.84
C GLU A 54 7.84 7.00 17.16
N LYS A 55 8.27 7.88 16.22
CA LYS A 55 8.16 9.33 16.35
C LYS A 55 6.73 9.89 16.43
N LEU A 56 5.75 9.06 16.07
CA LEU A 56 4.33 9.44 16.06
C LEU A 56 3.55 8.85 17.24
N ARG A 57 4.16 7.94 18.02
CA ARG A 57 3.48 7.25 19.12
C ARG A 57 3.11 8.19 20.26
N GLU A 58 3.91 9.23 20.50
CA GLU A 58 3.63 10.24 21.52
C GLU A 58 2.31 10.99 21.31
N TYR A 59 1.83 11.07 20.06
CA TYR A 59 0.56 11.73 19.71
C TYR A 59 -0.66 10.81 19.87
N GLY A 60 -0.47 9.50 20.18
CA GLY A 60 -1.59 8.58 20.32
C GLY A 60 -2.42 8.43 19.05
N TYR A 61 -3.72 8.13 19.21
CA TYR A 61 -4.69 8.01 18.11
C TYR A 61 -5.77 9.08 18.23
N ALA A 62 -5.94 9.88 17.17
CA ALA A 62 -7.01 10.84 17.05
C ALA A 62 -8.35 10.16 16.74
N ASP A 63 -9.43 10.91 16.95
CA ASP A 63 -10.76 10.60 16.43
C ASP A 63 -11.48 9.41 17.09
N PHE A 64 -11.02 8.95 18.27
CA PHE A 64 -11.68 7.93 19.07
C PHE A 64 -12.45 8.57 20.23
N HIS A 65 -13.78 8.47 20.20
CA HIS A 65 -14.70 9.13 21.12
C HIS A 65 -15.53 8.13 21.93
N ILE A 66 -15.95 8.55 23.13
CA ILE A 66 -16.90 7.79 23.97
C ILE A 66 -18.33 8.04 23.51
N ASP A 67 -18.61 9.25 23.00
CA ASP A 67 -19.93 9.72 22.61
C ASP A 67 -19.79 10.62 21.38
N TYR A 68 -20.43 10.27 20.27
CA TYR A 68 -20.31 11.00 19.01
C TYR A 68 -21.12 12.30 18.96
N GLU A 69 -22.15 12.45 19.84
CA GLU A 69 -22.97 13.67 19.93
C GLU A 69 -22.28 14.77 20.74
N LYS A 70 -21.24 14.42 21.50
CA LYS A 70 -20.48 15.40 22.29
C LYS A 70 -19.34 16.00 21.49
N SER A 71 -19.35 17.32 21.41
CA SER A 71 -18.26 18.10 20.85
C SER A 71 -16.91 17.70 21.49
N THR A 72 -15.94 17.40 20.66
CA THR A 72 -14.54 17.15 21.07
C THR A 72 -13.70 18.38 20.77
N SER A 73 -13.44 19.16 21.77
CA SER A 73 -12.38 20.14 21.68
C SER A 73 -11.09 19.54 22.26
N PRO A 74 -9.91 20.04 21.88
CA PRO A 74 -8.64 19.66 22.52
C PRO A 74 -8.63 19.85 24.04
N THR A 75 -9.58 20.61 24.57
CA THR A 75 -9.76 20.89 26.00
C THR A 75 -10.77 19.97 26.68
N ASN A 76 -11.55 19.17 25.92
CA ASN A 76 -12.52 18.24 26.48
C ASN A 76 -12.04 16.79 26.40
N ALA A 77 -11.06 16.45 27.24
CA ALA A 77 -10.50 15.09 27.32
C ALA A 77 -11.50 14.03 27.83
N SER A 78 -12.63 14.44 28.42
CA SER A 78 -13.62 13.51 29.00
C SER A 78 -14.35 12.67 27.95
N ASN A 79 -14.39 13.12 26.69
CA ASN A 79 -14.98 12.39 25.57
C ASN A 79 -13.95 11.60 24.73
N VAL A 80 -12.68 11.61 25.10
CA VAL A 80 -11.64 10.85 24.41
C VAL A 80 -11.55 9.44 24.98
N TYR A 81 -11.78 8.43 24.16
CA TYR A 81 -11.65 7.04 24.58
C TYR A 81 -10.22 6.69 24.96
N LYS A 82 -10.02 6.03 26.12
CA LYS A 82 -8.70 5.67 26.68
C LYS A 82 -7.69 6.84 26.63
N CYS A 83 -8.13 8.02 27.08
CA CYS A 83 -7.32 9.24 27.16
C CYS A 83 -6.05 9.03 28.01
N CYS A 84 -4.96 9.73 27.87
CA CYS A 84 -4.56 10.64 26.80
C CYS A 84 -3.07 10.48 26.51
N ASN A 85 -2.74 10.58 25.21
CA ASN A 85 -1.46 11.04 24.74
C ASN A 85 -1.69 12.45 24.18
N LYS A 86 -1.20 13.48 24.86
CA LYS A 86 -1.58 14.88 24.60
C LYS A 86 -3.11 15.03 24.67
N TYR A 87 -3.79 15.12 23.52
CA TYR A 87 -5.25 15.29 23.43
C TYR A 87 -5.97 14.06 22.85
N TYR A 88 -5.25 12.95 22.64
CA TYR A 88 -5.74 11.80 21.89
C TYR A 88 -5.70 10.53 22.74
N SER A 89 -6.34 9.50 22.29
CA SER A 89 -6.29 8.17 22.89
C SER A 89 -4.86 7.66 23.01
N LYS A 90 -4.53 7.04 24.14
CA LYS A 90 -3.17 6.51 24.38
C LYS A 90 -2.79 5.46 23.33
N TYR A 91 -1.60 5.64 22.73
CA TYR A 91 -1.05 4.72 21.75
C TYR A 91 -1.04 3.28 22.28
N THR A 92 -0.43 3.07 23.46
CA THR A 92 -0.26 1.74 24.06
C THR A 92 -1.56 1.05 24.49
N SER A 93 -2.68 1.80 24.54
CA SER A 93 -3.98 1.25 24.91
C SER A 93 -4.78 0.77 23.71
N LEU A 94 -4.38 1.16 22.48
CA LEU A 94 -5.17 0.91 21.28
C LEU A 94 -4.40 0.19 20.17
N GLU A 95 -3.05 0.28 20.11
CA GLU A 95 -2.30 -0.35 19.04
C GLU A 95 -2.57 -1.85 18.95
N GLY A 96 -2.74 -2.35 17.72
CA GLY A 96 -2.92 -3.77 17.46
C GLY A 96 -4.31 -4.32 17.82
N LYS A 97 -5.21 -3.48 18.33
CA LYS A 97 -6.56 -3.92 18.71
C LYS A 97 -7.47 -4.13 17.51
N TYR A 98 -8.47 -4.99 17.73
CA TYR A 98 -9.48 -5.34 16.74
C TYR A 98 -10.84 -4.78 17.16
N PHE A 99 -11.59 -4.30 16.17
CA PHE A 99 -12.90 -3.71 16.35
C PHE A 99 -13.89 -4.27 15.34
N ASN A 100 -15.12 -4.52 15.75
CA ASN A 100 -16.23 -4.79 14.83
C ASN A 100 -17.00 -3.50 14.58
N VAL A 101 -17.27 -3.17 13.32
CA VAL A 101 -18.14 -2.03 12.97
C VAL A 101 -19.59 -2.47 13.14
N ILE A 102 -20.30 -1.81 14.05
CA ILE A 102 -21.70 -2.13 14.38
C ILE A 102 -22.64 -1.26 13.56
N ALA A 103 -22.37 0.05 13.52
CA ALA A 103 -23.23 1.03 12.85
C ALA A 103 -22.41 2.20 12.30
N VAL A 104 -23.07 3.05 11.53
CA VAL A 104 -22.56 4.33 11.05
C VAL A 104 -23.55 5.40 11.49
N HIS A 105 -23.04 6.47 12.10
CA HIS A 105 -23.83 7.61 12.56
C HIS A 105 -23.39 8.88 11.85
N GLU A 106 -24.29 9.83 11.78
CA GLU A 106 -24.03 11.20 11.33
C GLU A 106 -24.51 12.13 12.45
N ASP A 107 -23.67 13.05 12.89
CA ASP A 107 -24.04 14.03 13.89
C ASP A 107 -24.79 15.23 13.28
N SER A 108 -25.19 16.18 14.12
CA SER A 108 -25.95 17.38 13.70
C SER A 108 -25.15 18.32 12.78
N GLU A 109 -23.83 18.16 12.70
CA GLU A 109 -22.92 18.93 11.84
C GLU A 109 -22.60 18.22 10.51
N GLY A 110 -23.14 16.99 10.31
CA GLY A 110 -22.89 16.16 9.13
C GLY A 110 -21.57 15.37 9.18
N GLU A 111 -20.96 15.27 10.37
CA GLU A 111 -19.77 14.47 10.57
C GLU A 111 -20.12 12.99 10.75
N ILE A 112 -19.33 12.12 10.16
CA ILE A 112 -19.60 10.68 10.12
C ILE A 112 -18.78 9.95 11.17
N TYR A 113 -19.42 9.03 11.87
CA TYR A 113 -18.81 8.19 12.91
C TYR A 113 -19.09 6.72 12.65
N LEU A 114 -18.05 5.90 12.78
CA LEU A 114 -18.18 4.45 12.87
C LEU A 114 -18.40 4.08 14.34
N GLU A 115 -19.50 3.41 14.64
CA GLU A 115 -19.69 2.76 15.93
C GLU A 115 -18.91 1.44 15.94
N LEU A 116 -17.96 1.34 16.84
CA LEU A 116 -17.00 0.26 16.93
C LEU A 116 -17.15 -0.49 18.26
N LYS A 117 -17.23 -1.82 18.20
CA LYS A 117 -17.11 -2.69 19.38
C LYS A 117 -15.67 -3.23 19.46
N GLU A 118 -14.92 -2.88 20.49
CA GLU A 118 -13.59 -3.43 20.72
C GLU A 118 -13.70 -4.91 21.12
N LYS A 119 -12.94 -5.79 20.50
CA LYS A 119 -13.13 -7.26 20.66
C LYS A 119 -12.76 -7.82 22.02
N GLU A 120 -11.78 -7.23 22.71
CA GLU A 120 -11.31 -7.74 24.00
C GLU A 120 -12.10 -7.15 25.19
N SER A 121 -12.27 -5.83 25.20
CA SER A 121 -12.99 -5.14 26.29
C SER A 121 -14.49 -5.09 26.10
N GLU A 122 -14.98 -5.35 24.88
CA GLU A 122 -16.36 -5.18 24.44
C GLU A 122 -16.89 -3.74 24.54
N ASP A 123 -16.00 -2.77 24.77
CA ASP A 123 -16.37 -1.35 24.83
C ASP A 123 -16.96 -0.90 23.49
N ILE A 124 -18.03 -0.11 23.56
CA ILE A 124 -18.60 0.58 22.40
C ILE A 124 -17.99 1.98 22.35
N ILE A 125 -17.44 2.34 21.19
CA ILE A 125 -16.78 3.61 20.94
C ILE A 125 -17.11 4.13 19.56
N TYR A 126 -16.79 5.39 19.30
CA TYR A 126 -17.08 6.05 18.04
C TYR A 126 -15.79 6.59 17.42
N PHE A 127 -15.55 6.20 16.18
CA PHE A 127 -14.40 6.71 15.41
C PHE A 127 -14.91 7.73 14.38
N LYS A 128 -14.45 8.99 14.49
CA LYS A 128 -14.78 10.04 13.52
C LYS A 128 -14.12 9.72 12.18
N TYR A 129 -14.94 9.49 11.15
CA TYR A 129 -14.50 9.01 9.85
C TYR A 129 -14.51 10.13 8.81
N SER A 130 -13.36 10.35 8.15
CA SER A 130 -13.31 11.24 7.01
C SER A 130 -13.61 10.49 5.71
N THR A 131 -14.54 10.96 4.91
CA THR A 131 -14.87 10.36 3.60
C THR A 131 -13.89 10.73 2.50
N THR A 132 -12.97 11.67 2.74
CA THR A 132 -12.06 12.23 1.73
C THR A 132 -10.58 11.90 1.97
N TYR A 133 -10.17 11.72 3.23
CA TYR A 133 -8.77 11.56 3.60
C TYR A 133 -8.45 10.13 4.02
N GLU A 134 -7.92 9.33 3.08
CA GLU A 134 -7.49 7.95 3.35
C GLU A 134 -6.44 7.87 4.47
N ASP A 135 -5.52 8.83 4.54
CA ASP A 135 -4.46 8.84 5.55
C ASP A 135 -4.98 9.01 6.99
N SER A 136 -6.21 9.53 7.17
CA SER A 136 -6.86 9.61 8.47
C SER A 136 -7.49 8.29 8.93
N PHE A 137 -7.57 7.27 8.06
CA PHE A 137 -8.12 5.95 8.36
C PHE A 137 -7.03 5.02 8.89
N PRO A 138 -6.91 4.84 10.22
CA PRO A 138 -5.78 4.13 10.82
C PRO A 138 -5.92 2.61 10.77
N PHE A 139 -7.00 2.10 10.19
CA PHE A 139 -7.32 0.68 10.21
C PHE A 139 -6.93 -0.05 8.94
N ILE A 140 -6.82 -1.38 9.09
CA ILE A 140 -6.90 -2.34 7.98
C ILE A 140 -8.17 -3.16 8.18
N VAL A 141 -9.01 -3.20 7.15
CA VAL A 141 -10.17 -4.09 7.12
C VAL A 141 -9.67 -5.52 6.99
N VAL A 142 -9.98 -6.37 7.97
CA VAL A 142 -9.47 -7.75 8.02
C VAL A 142 -9.91 -8.56 6.79
N GLY A 143 -11.16 -8.37 6.35
CA GLY A 143 -11.67 -9.00 5.13
C GLY A 143 -10.92 -8.58 3.87
N PHE A 144 -10.59 -7.28 3.74
CA PHE A 144 -9.73 -6.77 2.65
C PHE A 144 -8.35 -7.45 2.69
N PHE A 145 -7.70 -7.46 3.85
CA PHE A 145 -6.38 -8.05 4.00
C PHE A 145 -6.37 -9.53 3.58
N LYS A 146 -7.31 -10.33 4.08
CA LYS A 146 -7.46 -11.75 3.71
C LYS A 146 -7.64 -11.93 2.21
N LYS A 147 -8.62 -11.23 1.63
CA LYS A 147 -8.93 -11.29 0.20
C LYS A 147 -7.72 -10.92 -0.67
N ARG A 148 -6.97 -9.87 -0.27
CA ARG A 148 -5.75 -9.46 -0.98
C ARG A 148 -4.63 -10.46 -0.80
N LYS A 149 -4.40 -10.97 0.40
CA LYS A 149 -3.40 -12.00 0.67
C LYS A 149 -3.65 -13.23 -0.20
N ASP A 150 -4.86 -13.77 -0.19
CA ASP A 150 -5.24 -14.95 -0.98
C ASP A 150 -5.04 -14.72 -2.49
N SER A 151 -5.37 -13.52 -2.97
CA SER A 151 -5.22 -13.17 -4.39
C SER A 151 -3.78 -12.96 -4.83
N LEU A 152 -2.86 -12.64 -3.90
CA LEU A 152 -1.47 -12.25 -4.20
C LEU A 152 -0.47 -13.39 -3.99
N ILE A 153 -0.73 -14.28 -3.04
CA ILE A 153 0.15 -15.44 -2.81
C ILE A 153 0.31 -16.23 -4.12
N ASN A 154 1.55 -16.57 -4.42
CA ASN A 154 2.00 -17.22 -5.65
C ASN A 154 1.94 -16.37 -6.92
N GLN A 155 1.46 -15.13 -6.89
CA GLN A 155 1.62 -14.25 -8.06
C GLN A 155 3.09 -13.94 -8.32
N GLU A 156 3.43 -13.86 -9.60
CA GLU A 156 4.79 -13.62 -10.05
C GLU A 156 4.89 -12.25 -10.72
N PHE A 157 5.89 -11.49 -10.31
CA PHE A 157 6.13 -10.12 -10.76
C PHE A 157 7.51 -9.98 -11.41
N VAL A 158 7.60 -9.01 -12.31
CA VAL A 158 8.85 -8.51 -12.87
C VAL A 158 8.94 -7.01 -12.58
N PHE A 159 10.03 -6.60 -11.97
CA PHE A 159 10.26 -5.21 -11.58
C PHE A 159 11.27 -4.55 -12.53
N LYS A 160 11.09 -3.24 -12.76
CA LYS A 160 12.21 -2.45 -13.30
C LYS A 160 13.36 -2.44 -12.29
N ASN A 161 14.58 -2.42 -12.80
CA ASN A 161 15.80 -2.58 -11.99
C ASN A 161 15.92 -1.59 -10.82
N ASN A 162 15.32 -0.39 -10.94
CA ASN A 162 15.41 0.66 -9.92
C ASN A 162 14.44 0.46 -8.74
N ILE A 163 13.42 -0.41 -8.87
CA ILE A 163 12.40 -0.60 -7.83
C ILE A 163 12.96 -1.34 -6.62
N LEU A 164 13.76 -2.38 -6.87
CA LEU A 164 14.36 -3.19 -5.79
C LEU A 164 15.83 -2.80 -5.53
N LYS A 165 16.29 -1.67 -6.10
CA LYS A 165 17.67 -1.22 -5.87
C LYS A 165 17.89 -0.87 -4.40
N GLY A 166 18.85 -1.54 -3.78
CA GLY A 166 19.19 -1.36 -2.36
C GLY A 166 18.24 -2.09 -1.40
N SER A 167 17.27 -2.86 -1.88
CA SER A 167 16.53 -3.78 -1.04
C SER A 167 17.43 -4.85 -0.45
N THR A 168 17.15 -5.26 0.78
CA THR A 168 17.92 -6.29 1.49
C THR A 168 17.15 -7.58 1.61
N ASP A 169 17.85 -8.67 1.61
CA ASP A 169 17.28 -9.98 1.91
C ASP A 169 16.85 -10.03 3.37
N ASN A 170 15.62 -10.49 3.62
CA ASN A 170 15.00 -10.49 4.92
C ASN A 170 15.70 -11.41 5.94
N GLU A 171 16.39 -12.45 5.46
CA GLU A 171 17.06 -13.42 6.34
C GLU A 171 18.51 -13.02 6.63
N THR A 172 19.22 -12.56 5.62
CA THR A 172 20.67 -12.31 5.72
C THR A 172 21.02 -10.84 5.91
N GLY A 173 20.11 -9.91 5.59
CA GLY A 173 20.36 -8.47 5.57
C GLY A 173 21.23 -7.99 4.41
N ASN A 174 21.71 -8.89 3.55
CA ASN A 174 22.52 -8.53 2.39
C ASN A 174 21.68 -7.89 1.29
N VAL A 175 22.28 -7.01 0.50
CA VAL A 175 21.59 -6.44 -0.65
C VAL A 175 21.24 -7.54 -1.65
N VAL A 176 19.95 -7.63 -2.02
CA VAL A 176 19.49 -8.64 -2.99
C VAL A 176 20.04 -8.37 -4.38
N LYS A 177 20.37 -9.43 -5.09
CA LYS A 177 20.82 -9.35 -6.50
C LYS A 177 19.62 -9.13 -7.40
N THR A 178 19.61 -8.01 -8.10
CA THR A 178 18.58 -7.70 -9.09
C THR A 178 19.14 -7.79 -10.50
N VAL A 179 18.49 -8.60 -11.34
CA VAL A 179 18.82 -8.69 -12.77
C VAL A 179 17.57 -8.36 -13.60
N PRO A 180 17.74 -7.77 -14.80
CA PRO A 180 16.62 -7.46 -15.67
C PRO A 180 15.77 -8.69 -15.98
N ASN A 181 14.44 -8.53 -15.92
CA ASN A 181 13.48 -9.60 -16.17
C ASN A 181 13.51 -10.77 -15.15
N GLN A 182 14.08 -10.54 -13.97
CA GLN A 182 14.03 -11.50 -12.87
C GLN A 182 12.59 -11.62 -12.37
N ILE A 183 12.16 -12.87 -12.15
CA ILE A 183 10.85 -13.16 -11.59
C ILE A 183 10.94 -13.19 -10.08
N TRP A 184 10.00 -12.47 -9.44
CA TRP A 184 9.79 -12.46 -8.01
C TRP A 184 8.39 -12.97 -7.68
N LYS A 185 8.32 -14.00 -6.87
CA LYS A 185 7.05 -14.63 -6.45
C LYS A 185 6.60 -14.03 -5.13
N CYS A 186 5.36 -13.58 -5.04
CA CYS A 186 4.77 -13.17 -3.77
C CYS A 186 4.57 -14.39 -2.87
N THR A 187 5.16 -14.37 -1.69
CA THR A 187 5.05 -15.44 -0.69
C THR A 187 4.16 -15.05 0.46
N ASP A 188 4.03 -13.74 0.75
CA ASP A 188 3.15 -13.25 1.79
C ASP A 188 2.70 -11.80 1.56
N LEU A 189 1.59 -11.42 2.18
CA LEU A 189 1.16 -10.04 2.40
C LEU A 189 1.25 -9.77 3.90
N THR A 190 1.90 -8.70 4.30
CA THR A 190 2.16 -8.37 5.71
C THR A 190 2.00 -6.88 5.97
N ILE A 191 2.09 -6.49 7.24
CA ILE A 191 2.26 -5.09 7.67
C ILE A 191 3.70 -4.93 8.11
N GLU A 192 4.46 -4.08 7.43
CA GLU A 192 5.84 -3.80 7.84
C GLU A 192 5.87 -2.95 9.12
N GLN A 193 6.83 -3.22 10.02
CA GLN A 193 6.79 -2.68 11.38
C GLN A 193 7.20 -1.20 11.49
N LYS A 194 8.02 -0.70 10.57
CA LYS A 194 8.56 0.65 10.71
C LYS A 194 7.52 1.74 10.48
N TYR A 195 6.68 1.58 9.45
CA TYR A 195 5.65 2.56 9.07
C TYR A 195 4.23 2.01 9.17
N TYR A 196 4.08 0.74 9.54
CA TYR A 196 2.80 0.02 9.63
C TYR A 196 1.97 0.09 8.34
N LYS A 197 2.66 -0.04 7.22
CA LYS A 197 2.06 -0.07 5.88
C LYS A 197 1.99 -1.49 5.35
N LEU A 198 0.99 -1.76 4.51
CA LEU A 198 0.92 -3.03 3.80
C LEU A 198 2.15 -3.22 2.91
N ALA A 199 2.69 -4.43 2.92
CA ALA A 199 3.86 -4.82 2.16
C ALA A 199 3.76 -6.26 1.68
N LEU A 200 4.37 -6.54 0.53
CA LEU A 200 4.51 -7.88 0.00
C LEU A 200 5.87 -8.43 0.41
N VAL A 201 5.90 -9.67 0.85
CA VAL A 201 7.11 -10.47 0.92
C VAL A 201 7.24 -11.19 -0.42
N ILE A 202 8.36 -10.96 -1.11
CA ILE A 202 8.62 -11.53 -2.42
C ILE A 202 9.91 -12.34 -2.41
N LYS A 203 9.94 -13.44 -3.17
CA LYS A 203 11.08 -14.37 -3.25
C LYS A 203 11.52 -14.56 -4.70
N ASN A 204 12.81 -14.54 -4.94
CA ASN A 204 13.38 -14.81 -6.26
C ASN A 204 13.83 -16.27 -6.43
N ALA A 205 14.32 -16.63 -7.63
CA ALA A 205 14.79 -17.98 -7.95
C ALA A 205 16.08 -18.37 -7.21
N PHE A 206 16.81 -17.41 -6.63
CA PHE A 206 18.03 -17.69 -5.83
C PHE A 206 17.71 -17.97 -4.36
N GLY A 207 16.44 -17.93 -3.97
CA GLY A 207 16.01 -18.12 -2.60
C GLY A 207 15.99 -16.84 -1.76
N GLU A 208 16.50 -15.72 -2.28
CA GLU A 208 16.51 -14.44 -1.58
C GLU A 208 15.06 -13.92 -1.42
N THR A 209 14.75 -13.41 -0.23
CA THR A 209 13.45 -12.82 0.11
C THR A 209 13.60 -11.35 0.45
N THR A 210 12.68 -10.51 0.01
CA THR A 210 12.66 -9.10 0.40
C THR A 210 11.25 -8.59 0.56
N THR A 211 11.11 -7.49 1.30
CA THR A 211 9.81 -6.85 1.55
C THR A 211 9.69 -5.58 0.73
N ILE A 212 8.58 -5.45 0.00
CA ILE A 212 8.28 -4.27 -0.83
C ILE A 212 6.93 -3.68 -0.44
N SER A 213 6.85 -2.36 -0.34
CA SER A 213 5.59 -1.67 -0.05
C SER A 213 4.49 -2.06 -1.04
N TYR A 214 3.29 -2.33 -0.54
CA TYR A 214 2.09 -2.60 -1.35
C TYR A 214 1.84 -1.50 -2.39
N ASN A 215 1.99 -0.23 -1.99
CA ASN A 215 1.80 0.91 -2.89
C ASN A 215 2.87 0.99 -3.99
N SER A 216 4.07 0.44 -3.77
CA SER A 216 5.09 0.35 -4.83
C SER A 216 4.69 -0.64 -5.92
N VAL A 217 3.79 -1.59 -5.62
CA VAL A 217 3.31 -2.62 -6.57
C VAL A 217 1.95 -2.24 -7.17
N PHE A 218 1.03 -1.68 -6.39
CA PHE A 218 -0.37 -1.43 -6.78
C PHE A 218 -0.79 0.04 -6.73
N GLY A 219 0.05 0.95 -6.26
CA GLY A 219 -0.24 2.38 -6.23
C GLY A 219 -0.18 3.02 -7.63
N GLU A 220 -0.64 4.25 -7.77
CA GLU A 220 -0.65 4.97 -9.04
C GLU A 220 0.71 5.03 -9.74
N TYR A 221 1.79 5.17 -8.96
CA TYR A 221 3.16 5.25 -9.46
C TYR A 221 3.78 3.89 -9.84
N SER A 222 3.08 2.77 -9.63
CA SER A 222 3.57 1.44 -10.01
C SER A 222 3.42 1.14 -11.49
N LYS A 223 2.49 1.83 -12.16
CA LYS A 223 2.16 1.62 -13.57
C LYS A 223 3.39 1.82 -14.47
N GLY A 224 3.70 0.79 -15.25
CA GLY A 224 4.89 0.77 -16.12
C GLY A 224 6.22 0.56 -15.35
N ARG A 225 6.18 0.21 -14.07
CA ARG A 225 7.35 -0.07 -13.22
C ARG A 225 7.35 -1.48 -12.65
N VAL A 226 6.16 -2.04 -12.46
CA VAL A 226 5.93 -3.41 -12.01
C VAL A 226 5.00 -4.08 -13.01
N TYR A 227 5.31 -5.29 -13.39
CA TYR A 227 4.55 -6.10 -14.34
C TYR A 227 4.27 -7.46 -13.72
N THR A 228 3.09 -8.02 -13.98
CA THR A 228 2.89 -9.46 -13.78
C THR A 228 3.78 -10.23 -14.74
N LYS A 229 4.12 -11.47 -14.42
CA LYS A 229 4.88 -12.35 -15.34
C LYS A 229 4.22 -12.47 -16.72
N LYS A 230 2.88 -12.50 -16.76
CA LYS A 230 2.10 -12.54 -18.00
C LYS A 230 2.34 -11.29 -18.84
N GLU A 231 2.22 -10.11 -18.25
CA GLU A 231 2.49 -8.83 -18.93
C GLU A 231 3.93 -8.72 -19.40
N ALA A 232 4.88 -9.11 -18.54
CA ALA A 232 6.30 -9.11 -18.89
C ALA A 232 6.61 -10.04 -20.09
N ASN A 233 6.00 -11.22 -20.13
CA ASN A 233 6.15 -12.14 -21.25
C ASN A 233 5.53 -11.60 -22.53
N ASN A 234 4.33 -11.01 -22.46
CA ASN A 234 3.67 -10.38 -23.61
C ASN A 234 4.53 -9.23 -24.17
N ASN A 235 5.04 -8.36 -23.29
CA ASN A 235 5.91 -7.25 -23.70
C ASN A 235 7.23 -7.76 -24.32
N LYS A 236 7.82 -8.80 -23.74
CA LYS A 236 9.03 -9.44 -24.29
C LYS A 236 8.80 -10.06 -25.67
N GLN A 237 7.65 -10.69 -25.91
CA GLN A 237 7.28 -11.21 -27.24
C GLN A 237 7.07 -10.08 -28.25
N ARG A 238 6.39 -9.00 -27.83
CA ARG A 238 6.03 -7.87 -28.68
C ARG A 238 7.22 -7.01 -29.10
N PHE A 239 8.13 -6.71 -28.17
CA PHE A 239 9.27 -5.81 -28.42
C PHE A 239 10.59 -6.54 -28.67
N GLY A 240 10.62 -7.86 -28.49
CA GLY A 240 11.83 -8.63 -28.51
C GLY A 240 12.62 -8.57 -27.19
N LYS A 241 13.47 -9.59 -26.96
CA LYS A 241 14.21 -9.76 -25.69
C LYS A 241 15.09 -8.55 -25.37
N THR A 242 15.85 -8.05 -26.36
CA THR A 242 16.83 -6.98 -26.14
C THR A 242 16.16 -5.67 -25.76
N ASP A 243 15.09 -5.29 -26.47
CA ASP A 243 14.40 -4.05 -26.23
C ASP A 243 13.62 -4.08 -24.92
N TRP A 244 13.00 -5.22 -24.62
CA TRP A 244 12.37 -5.42 -23.32
C TRP A 244 13.35 -5.28 -22.14
N LEU A 245 14.55 -5.87 -22.23
CA LEU A 245 15.59 -5.70 -21.20
C LEU A 245 16.06 -4.24 -21.07
N THR A 246 16.13 -3.51 -22.19
CA THR A 246 16.48 -2.09 -22.19
C THR A 246 15.41 -1.27 -21.48
N ILE A 247 14.12 -1.54 -21.75
CA ILE A 247 12.97 -0.93 -21.07
C ILE A 247 13.01 -1.19 -19.56
N LEU A 248 13.19 -2.45 -19.15
CA LEU A 248 13.30 -2.81 -17.73
C LEU A 248 14.47 -2.15 -17.01
N SER A 249 15.51 -1.82 -17.74
CA SER A 249 16.68 -1.07 -17.22
C SER A 249 16.46 0.44 -17.18
N SER A 250 15.24 0.93 -17.49
CA SER A 250 14.91 2.35 -17.58
C SER A 250 15.82 3.11 -18.53
N LYS A 251 16.17 2.49 -19.66
CA LYS A 251 16.98 3.07 -20.72
C LYS A 251 16.19 3.18 -22.02
N VAL A 252 16.59 4.12 -22.86
CA VAL A 252 16.07 4.27 -24.22
C VAL A 252 17.21 4.13 -25.23
N LYS A 253 16.87 3.82 -26.48
CA LYS A 253 17.82 3.77 -27.59
C LYS A 253 17.15 4.21 -28.88
N VAL A 254 17.94 4.64 -29.85
CA VAL A 254 17.48 4.92 -31.22
C VAL A 254 16.72 3.71 -31.77
N GLY A 255 15.63 3.94 -32.49
CA GLY A 255 14.70 2.92 -32.96
C GLY A 255 13.54 2.58 -32.03
N PHE A 256 13.56 3.06 -30.77
CA PHE A 256 12.42 2.87 -29.88
C PHE A 256 11.18 3.60 -30.40
N THR A 257 10.04 2.92 -30.36
CA THR A 257 8.74 3.57 -30.57
C THR A 257 8.40 4.47 -29.38
N LYS A 258 7.44 5.40 -29.59
CA LYS A 258 6.92 6.23 -28.51
C LYS A 258 6.40 5.39 -27.33
N GLU A 259 5.75 4.26 -27.62
CA GLU A 259 5.28 3.34 -26.58
C GLU A 259 6.44 2.73 -25.78
N MET A 260 7.49 2.28 -26.42
CA MET A 260 8.67 1.74 -25.73
C MET A 260 9.32 2.79 -24.82
N VAL A 261 9.36 4.04 -25.26
CA VAL A 261 9.85 5.15 -24.44
C VAL A 261 8.94 5.41 -23.25
N LEU A 262 7.62 5.42 -23.43
CA LEU A 262 6.65 5.54 -22.33
C LEU A 262 6.80 4.40 -21.32
N LEU A 263 6.97 3.18 -21.78
CA LEU A 263 7.22 2.04 -20.90
C LEU A 263 8.58 2.15 -20.19
N SER A 264 9.59 2.77 -20.80
CA SER A 264 10.90 2.94 -20.20
C SER A 264 11.00 4.10 -19.24
N TRP A 265 10.59 5.29 -19.65
CA TRP A 265 10.79 6.53 -18.89
C TRP A 265 9.50 7.12 -18.33
N GLY A 266 8.32 6.63 -18.75
CA GLY A 266 7.02 7.20 -18.37
C GLY A 266 6.61 8.34 -19.29
N LYS A 267 5.66 9.17 -18.83
CA LYS A 267 5.19 10.33 -19.57
C LYS A 267 6.26 11.41 -19.62
N PRO A 268 6.46 12.07 -20.79
CA PRO A 268 7.34 13.23 -20.88
C PRO A 268 6.74 14.43 -20.14
N ASP A 269 7.60 15.34 -19.68
CA ASP A 269 7.17 16.61 -19.07
C ASP A 269 6.47 17.52 -20.10
N LYS A 270 6.95 17.46 -21.35
CA LYS A 270 6.40 18.25 -22.46
C LYS A 270 6.54 17.49 -23.77
N VAL A 271 5.54 17.67 -24.65
CA VAL A 271 5.55 17.20 -26.04
C VAL A 271 5.43 18.41 -26.96
N ASN A 272 6.41 18.58 -27.85
CA ASN A 272 6.38 19.55 -28.93
C ASN A 272 6.19 18.79 -30.25
N THR A 273 5.10 19.03 -30.94
CA THR A 273 4.75 18.37 -32.21
C THR A 273 4.93 19.34 -33.39
N SER A 274 5.54 18.86 -34.44
CA SER A 274 5.61 19.59 -35.74
C SER A 274 5.24 18.65 -36.89
N SER A 275 5.03 19.22 -38.06
CA SER A 275 4.73 18.44 -39.28
C SER A 275 5.79 17.42 -39.68
N TYR A 276 7.03 17.56 -39.17
CA TYR A 276 8.17 16.73 -39.58
C TYR A 276 8.70 15.83 -38.46
N LYS A 277 8.51 16.22 -37.20
CA LYS A 277 9.05 15.48 -36.04
C LYS A 277 8.36 15.87 -34.75
N ASP A 278 8.30 14.94 -33.82
CA ASP A 278 7.94 15.20 -32.43
C ASP A 278 9.19 15.28 -31.56
N GLN A 279 9.17 16.20 -30.61
CA GLN A 279 10.18 16.29 -29.56
C GLN A 279 9.52 16.02 -28.21
N TRP A 280 10.02 15.04 -27.50
CA TRP A 280 9.64 14.76 -26.12
C TRP A 280 10.71 15.24 -25.15
N VAL A 281 10.29 15.91 -24.09
CA VAL A 281 11.16 16.53 -23.09
C VAL A 281 11.04 15.79 -21.78
N TYR A 282 12.16 15.40 -21.19
CA TYR A 282 12.29 14.76 -19.89
C TYR A 282 13.38 15.49 -19.08
N GLY A 283 12.97 16.50 -18.28
CA GLY A 283 13.93 17.38 -17.61
C GLY A 283 14.85 18.09 -18.61
N SER A 284 16.12 17.79 -18.55
CA SER A 284 17.14 18.33 -19.50
C SER A 284 17.38 17.47 -20.72
N GLN A 285 16.67 16.35 -20.86
CA GLN A 285 16.86 15.43 -22.00
C GLN A 285 15.76 15.60 -23.03
N TYR A 286 16.15 15.53 -24.31
CA TYR A 286 15.27 15.70 -25.45
C TYR A 286 15.33 14.49 -26.35
N LEU A 287 14.16 13.88 -26.67
CA LEU A 287 14.03 12.76 -27.58
C LEU A 287 13.30 13.23 -28.83
N TYR A 288 13.83 12.89 -29.98
CA TYR A 288 13.28 13.28 -31.29
C TYR A 288 12.73 12.07 -32.04
N PHE A 289 11.45 12.16 -32.41
CA PHE A 289 10.76 11.10 -33.14
C PHE A 289 10.42 11.53 -34.56
N LYS A 290 10.56 10.61 -35.50
CA LYS A 290 10.08 10.72 -36.87
C LYS A 290 9.46 9.38 -37.26
N ASP A 291 8.28 9.43 -37.89
CA ASP A 291 7.52 8.24 -38.29
C ASP A 291 7.25 7.24 -37.13
N GLY A 292 6.98 7.78 -35.93
CA GLY A 292 6.70 6.98 -34.73
C GLY A 292 7.90 6.41 -33.99
N GLU A 293 9.12 6.52 -34.53
CA GLU A 293 10.35 6.00 -33.97
C GLU A 293 11.29 7.10 -33.50
N MET A 294 12.00 6.84 -32.41
CA MET A 294 13.05 7.72 -31.88
C MET A 294 14.28 7.67 -32.81
N LYS A 295 14.66 8.81 -33.35
CA LYS A 295 15.79 8.96 -34.27
C LYS A 295 17.05 9.50 -33.56
N SER A 296 16.89 10.30 -32.52
CA SER A 296 18.01 10.80 -31.72
C SER A 296 17.57 11.24 -30.33
N PHE A 297 18.51 11.41 -29.45
CA PHE A 297 18.33 11.99 -28.11
C PHE A 297 19.61 12.70 -27.68
N ASN A 298 19.52 13.64 -26.75
CA ASN A 298 20.62 14.39 -26.13
C ASN A 298 20.34 14.67 -24.66
#